data_a32546276ee110551a749976dd24ff05
#
_entry.id   a32546276ee110551a749976dd24ff05
#
_cell.length_a   1.000
_cell.length_b   1.000
_cell.length_c   1.000
_cell.angle_alpha   90.00
_cell.angle_beta   90.00
_cell.angle_gamma   90.00
#
_symmetry.space_group_name_H-M   'P 1'
#
loop_
_entity.id
_entity.type
_entity.pdbx_description
1 polymer ?
#
loop_
_entity_poly.entity_id
_entity_poly.type
_entity_poly.pdbx_seq_one_letter_code
_entity_poly.pdbx_strand_id
1 'polypeptide(L)'
;CRKKIESYNINRHSNTYPLMKNKIISLSDAIKKIKDIVNSHKEILILNHGIELSGLRSILNFASQHNSIIDHINSKYLFQNIGVVQRTGYIATSLTETKNRADTIIIIGNKIFDKSPRLIDKVLLPKHSLCSNKNNRNVILIGNFPIKIQKEIKNRCKLTNIKIDLDLVPDLLKNLQKEKGKAIKGVSANTEIKLKNIISKSKYLVTTWAASDFMKNKKPEIIINSICGYIVNLNQTQRAACMPISGSLSLIHISE
;
A
#
# COMPACT_ATOMS: atom_id res chain seq x y z
N CYS A 1 -11.96 -2.74 13.66
CA CYS A 1 -13.06 -3.70 13.89
C CYS A 1 -14.34 -3.03 14.36
N ARG A 2 -14.30 -2.16 15.42
CA ARG A 2 -15.53 -1.52 15.95
C ARG A 2 -16.29 -0.71 14.89
N LYS A 3 -15.62 0.16 14.14
CA LYS A 3 -16.23 0.92 13.03
C LYS A 3 -16.81 0.03 11.92
N LYS A 4 -16.21 -1.13 11.63
CA LYS A 4 -16.79 -2.09 10.66
C LYS A 4 -18.01 -2.80 11.23
N ILE A 5 -18.02 -3.12 12.52
CA ILE A 5 -19.18 -3.73 13.18
C ILE A 5 -20.33 -2.71 13.25
N GLU A 6 -20.02 -1.46 13.61
CA GLU A 6 -20.99 -0.36 13.62
C GLU A 6 -21.59 -0.11 12.22
N SER A 7 -20.75 -0.08 11.16
CA SER A 7 -21.24 0.05 9.77
C SER A 7 -22.07 -1.15 9.33
N TYR A 8 -21.74 -2.34 9.78
CA TYR A 8 -22.54 -3.55 9.49
C TYR A 8 -23.92 -3.51 10.15
N ASN A 9 -23.99 -2.96 11.37
CA ASN A 9 -25.26 -2.80 12.09
C ASN A 9 -26.14 -1.68 11.50
N ILE A 10 -25.55 -0.59 11.00
CA ILE A 10 -26.26 0.50 10.33
C ILE A 10 -26.86 0.02 8.99
N ASN A 11 -26.15 -0.82 8.26
CA ASN A 11 -26.59 -1.30 6.94
C ASN A 11 -27.63 -2.43 6.98
N ARG A 12 -28.02 -2.94 8.15
CA ARG A 12 -29.08 -3.94 8.27
C ARG A 12 -30.47 -3.47 7.81
N HIS A 13 -30.66 -2.15 7.68
CA HIS A 13 -31.90 -1.53 7.20
C HIS A 13 -31.76 -0.90 5.81
N SER A 14 -30.61 -1.05 5.12
CA SER A 14 -30.50 -0.58 3.75
C SER A 14 -31.32 -1.50 2.84
N ASN A 15 -32.10 -0.86 1.96
CA ASN A 15 -32.99 -1.53 1.00
C ASN A 15 -32.24 -2.67 0.29
N THR A 16 -32.67 -3.89 0.51
CA THR A 16 -32.21 -5.10 -0.17
C THR A 16 -32.88 -5.31 -1.53
N TYR A 17 -33.73 -4.36 -1.95
CA TYR A 17 -34.48 -4.44 -3.21
C TYR A 17 -33.73 -3.75 -4.35
N PRO A 18 -33.79 -4.31 -5.58
CA PRO A 18 -33.26 -3.66 -6.76
C PRO A 18 -33.95 -2.32 -7.02
N LEU A 19 -33.17 -1.33 -7.45
CA LEU A 19 -33.66 0.00 -7.76
C LEU A 19 -33.38 0.33 -9.24
N MET A 20 -34.36 0.85 -9.94
CA MET A 20 -34.23 1.42 -11.27
C MET A 20 -34.84 2.81 -11.30
N LYS A 21 -34.04 3.84 -11.66
CA LYS A 21 -34.45 5.26 -11.64
C LYS A 21 -35.11 5.67 -10.32
N ASN A 22 -34.53 5.28 -9.19
CA ASN A 22 -35.02 5.49 -7.82
C ASN A 22 -36.34 4.82 -7.47
N LYS A 23 -36.85 3.88 -8.30
CA LYS A 23 -38.04 3.08 -7.99
C LYS A 23 -37.61 1.65 -7.67
N ILE A 24 -38.26 1.07 -6.65
CA ILE A 24 -38.08 -0.34 -6.31
C ILE A 24 -38.70 -1.18 -7.43
N ILE A 25 -37.94 -2.16 -7.92
CA ILE A 25 -38.38 -3.12 -8.93
C ILE A 25 -38.23 -4.54 -8.40
N SER A 26 -38.89 -5.52 -9.05
CA SER A 26 -38.71 -6.92 -8.73
C SER A 26 -37.29 -7.41 -9.13
N LEU A 27 -36.80 -8.47 -8.48
CA LEU A 27 -35.54 -9.09 -8.84
C LEU A 27 -35.56 -9.63 -10.28
N SER A 28 -36.70 -10.18 -10.70
CA SER A 28 -36.91 -10.68 -12.07
C SER A 28 -36.80 -9.59 -13.11
N ASP A 29 -37.39 -8.42 -12.86
CA ASP A 29 -37.29 -7.27 -13.76
C ASP A 29 -35.87 -6.70 -13.81
N ALA A 30 -35.18 -6.66 -12.67
CA ALA A 30 -33.79 -6.27 -12.62
C ALA A 30 -32.89 -7.19 -13.46
N ILE A 31 -33.03 -8.51 -13.31
CA ILE A 31 -32.31 -9.51 -14.09
C ILE A 31 -32.60 -9.38 -15.58
N LYS A 32 -33.91 -9.23 -15.94
CA LYS A 32 -34.29 -9.01 -17.33
C LYS A 32 -33.62 -7.80 -17.92
N LYS A 33 -33.63 -6.68 -17.19
CA LYS A 33 -32.97 -5.44 -17.64
C LYS A 33 -31.47 -5.57 -17.80
N ILE A 34 -30.79 -6.29 -16.89
CA ILE A 34 -29.35 -6.58 -17.01
C ILE A 34 -29.09 -7.41 -18.27
N LYS A 35 -29.88 -8.45 -18.53
CA LYS A 35 -29.75 -9.25 -19.76
C LYS A 35 -29.91 -8.41 -21.02
N ASP A 36 -30.92 -7.51 -21.04
CA ASP A 36 -31.13 -6.61 -22.18
C ASP A 36 -29.91 -5.70 -22.43
N ILE A 37 -29.32 -5.17 -21.35
CA ILE A 37 -28.10 -4.33 -21.44
C ILE A 37 -26.94 -5.15 -21.98
N VAL A 38 -26.71 -6.35 -21.44
CA VAL A 38 -25.60 -7.23 -21.84
C VAL A 38 -25.74 -7.62 -23.31
N ASN A 39 -26.95 -7.95 -23.78
CA ASN A 39 -27.18 -8.37 -25.16
C ASN A 39 -27.14 -7.21 -26.16
N SER A 40 -27.38 -5.98 -25.71
CA SER A 40 -27.42 -4.79 -26.58
C SER A 40 -26.07 -4.09 -26.75
N HIS A 41 -25.06 -4.44 -25.97
CA HIS A 41 -23.75 -3.79 -25.98
C HIS A 41 -22.61 -4.78 -26.23
N LYS A 42 -21.66 -4.41 -27.10
CA LYS A 42 -20.49 -5.25 -27.41
C LYS A 42 -19.42 -5.20 -26.32
N GLU A 43 -19.31 -4.09 -25.64
CA GLU A 43 -18.32 -3.86 -24.60
C GLU A 43 -19.02 -3.50 -23.28
N ILE A 44 -18.70 -4.22 -22.24
CA ILE A 44 -19.27 -4.05 -20.91
C ILE A 44 -18.15 -3.76 -19.93
N LEU A 45 -18.29 -2.66 -19.19
CA LEU A 45 -17.40 -2.33 -18.07
C LEU A 45 -18.10 -2.65 -16.74
N ILE A 46 -17.47 -3.50 -15.96
CA ILE A 46 -17.91 -3.86 -14.62
C ILE A 46 -17.04 -3.14 -13.59
N LEU A 47 -17.63 -2.20 -12.84
CA LEU A 47 -16.95 -1.49 -11.76
C LEU A 47 -17.22 -2.20 -10.43
N ASN A 48 -16.13 -2.72 -9.83
CA ASN A 48 -16.20 -3.38 -8.52
C ASN A 48 -15.76 -2.42 -7.41
N HIS A 49 -16.66 -2.06 -6.51
CA HIS A 49 -16.40 -1.18 -5.36
C HIS A 49 -16.02 -1.93 -4.07
N GLY A 50 -15.83 -3.24 -4.15
CA GLY A 50 -15.51 -4.13 -3.04
C GLY A 50 -16.69 -5.01 -2.70
N ILE A 51 -16.51 -6.29 -2.93
CA ILE A 51 -17.48 -7.36 -2.66
C ILE A 51 -16.77 -8.52 -1.95
N GLU A 52 -17.52 -9.44 -1.44
CA GLU A 52 -17.01 -10.69 -0.89
C GLU A 52 -16.41 -11.60 -1.99
N LEU A 53 -15.66 -12.61 -1.58
CA LEU A 53 -14.95 -13.51 -2.48
C LEU A 53 -15.89 -14.27 -3.44
N SER A 54 -17.03 -14.74 -2.95
CA SER A 54 -18.03 -15.45 -3.76
C SER A 54 -18.63 -14.56 -4.85
N GLY A 55 -18.96 -13.32 -4.49
CA GLY A 55 -19.44 -12.32 -5.44
C GLY A 55 -18.39 -11.96 -6.50
N LEU A 56 -17.10 -11.84 -6.10
CA LEU A 56 -16.03 -11.58 -7.05
C LEU A 56 -15.83 -12.73 -8.04
N ARG A 57 -15.87 -13.98 -7.58
CA ARG A 57 -15.83 -15.15 -8.48
C ARG A 57 -16.98 -15.15 -9.48
N SER A 58 -18.18 -14.79 -9.04
CA SER A 58 -19.33 -14.67 -9.93
C SER A 58 -19.14 -13.57 -10.99
N ILE A 59 -18.57 -12.41 -10.60
CA ILE A 59 -18.24 -11.33 -11.54
C ILE A 59 -17.17 -11.78 -12.54
N LEU A 60 -16.11 -12.47 -12.10
CA LEU A 60 -15.06 -12.97 -12.99
C LEU A 60 -15.61 -13.98 -14.00
N ASN A 61 -16.47 -14.91 -13.57
CA ASN A 61 -17.12 -15.86 -14.45
C ASN A 61 -18.04 -15.15 -15.46
N PHE A 62 -18.83 -14.19 -15.02
CA PHE A 62 -19.68 -13.38 -15.88
C PHE A 62 -18.85 -12.61 -16.92
N ALA A 63 -17.79 -11.94 -16.49
CA ALA A 63 -16.92 -11.17 -17.36
C ALA A 63 -16.22 -12.04 -18.41
N SER A 64 -15.78 -13.25 -18.03
CA SER A 64 -15.17 -14.22 -18.95
C SER A 64 -16.19 -14.68 -20.01
N GLN A 65 -17.45 -14.92 -19.64
CA GLN A 65 -18.50 -15.35 -20.58
C GLN A 65 -18.93 -14.26 -21.56
N HIS A 66 -18.86 -12.99 -21.14
CA HIS A 66 -19.32 -11.85 -21.92
C HIS A 66 -18.20 -10.95 -22.44
N ASN A 67 -16.94 -11.40 -22.36
CA ASN A 67 -15.75 -10.63 -22.77
C ASN A 67 -15.75 -9.20 -22.19
N SER A 68 -16.10 -9.08 -20.91
CA SER A 68 -16.25 -7.79 -20.24
C SER A 68 -14.98 -7.32 -19.58
N ILE A 69 -14.81 -6.00 -19.48
CA ILE A 69 -13.70 -5.37 -18.75
C ILE A 69 -14.09 -5.22 -17.29
N ILE A 70 -13.19 -5.62 -16.39
CA ILE A 70 -13.38 -5.42 -14.95
C ILE A 70 -12.43 -4.36 -14.45
N ASP A 71 -12.94 -3.40 -13.70
CA ASP A 71 -12.16 -2.40 -13.00
C ASP A 71 -12.59 -2.32 -11.53
N HIS A 72 -11.76 -1.75 -10.67
CA HIS A 72 -12.07 -1.61 -9.26
C HIS A 72 -11.55 -0.28 -8.67
N ILE A 73 -12.15 0.16 -7.57
CA ILE A 73 -11.90 1.47 -6.94
C ILE A 73 -10.42 1.76 -6.61
N ASN A 74 -9.60 0.72 -6.44
CA ASN A 74 -8.18 0.86 -6.13
C ASN A 74 -7.24 0.55 -7.30
N SER A 75 -7.75 0.26 -8.49
CA SER A 75 -6.95 -0.14 -9.66
C SER A 75 -5.86 0.88 -9.99
N LYS A 76 -6.18 2.17 -9.97
CA LYS A 76 -5.20 3.25 -10.22
C LYS A 76 -3.98 3.17 -9.31
N TYR A 77 -4.15 2.82 -8.04
CA TYR A 77 -3.05 2.67 -7.09
C TYR A 77 -2.28 1.37 -7.28
N LEU A 78 -3.01 0.31 -7.60
CA LEU A 78 -2.44 -1.01 -7.87
C LEU A 78 -1.56 -0.97 -9.10
N PHE A 79 -2.05 -0.40 -10.21
CA PHE A 79 -1.31 -0.31 -11.47
C PHE A 79 -0.02 0.49 -11.36
N GLN A 80 0.08 1.48 -10.46
CA GLN A 80 1.35 2.18 -10.21
C GLN A 80 2.43 1.22 -9.69
N ASN A 81 2.09 0.35 -8.73
CA ASN A 81 3.04 -0.64 -8.23
C ASN A 81 3.30 -1.73 -9.28
N ILE A 82 2.26 -2.28 -9.90
CA ILE A 82 2.38 -3.35 -10.91
C ILE A 82 3.20 -2.89 -12.11
N GLY A 83 2.99 -1.68 -12.60
CA GLY A 83 3.74 -1.14 -13.74
C GLY A 83 5.26 -1.05 -13.46
N VAL A 84 5.66 -0.75 -12.22
CA VAL A 84 7.08 -0.80 -11.84
C VAL A 84 7.57 -2.24 -11.72
N VAL A 85 6.80 -3.12 -11.06
CA VAL A 85 7.15 -4.53 -10.88
C VAL A 85 7.35 -5.25 -12.22
N GLN A 86 6.46 -5.01 -13.19
CA GLN A 86 6.56 -5.62 -14.52
C GLN A 86 7.78 -5.16 -15.31
N ARG A 87 8.25 -3.92 -15.10
CA ARG A 87 9.41 -3.36 -15.81
C ARG A 87 10.75 -3.67 -15.16
N THR A 88 10.81 -3.59 -13.83
CA THR A 88 12.09 -3.62 -13.10
C THR A 88 12.16 -4.70 -12.03
N GLY A 89 11.03 -5.32 -11.70
CA GLY A 89 10.93 -6.22 -10.56
C GLY A 89 11.08 -5.51 -9.22
N TYR A 90 10.90 -6.25 -8.13
CA TYR A 90 11.26 -5.79 -6.78
C TYR A 90 11.49 -6.99 -5.86
N ILE A 91 12.25 -6.77 -4.80
CA ILE A 91 12.46 -7.79 -3.77
C ILE A 91 11.36 -7.61 -2.72
N ALA A 92 10.44 -8.57 -2.67
CA ALA A 92 9.26 -8.52 -1.80
C ALA A 92 9.48 -9.15 -0.44
N THR A 93 8.72 -8.68 0.56
CA THR A 93 8.59 -9.33 1.86
C THR A 93 7.13 -9.37 2.30
N SER A 94 6.82 -10.24 3.25
CA SER A 94 5.48 -10.36 3.84
C SER A 94 5.34 -9.52 5.12
N LEU A 95 4.08 -9.27 5.53
CA LEU A 95 3.77 -8.65 6.82
C LEU A 95 4.34 -9.47 7.99
N THR A 96 4.27 -10.80 7.90
CA THR A 96 4.77 -11.72 8.93
C THR A 96 6.28 -11.69 9.02
N GLU A 97 6.98 -11.65 7.90
CA GLU A 97 8.44 -11.55 7.89
C GLU A 97 8.91 -10.19 8.42
N THR A 98 8.29 -9.10 7.98
CA THR A 98 8.55 -7.75 8.51
C THR A 98 8.34 -7.69 10.01
N LYS A 99 7.22 -8.24 10.50
CA LYS A 99 6.91 -8.33 11.93
C LYS A 99 8.02 -9.01 12.72
N ASN A 100 8.51 -10.15 12.22
CA ASN A 100 9.37 -11.03 13.00
C ASN A 100 10.86 -10.73 12.83
N ARG A 101 11.30 -10.21 11.68
CA ARG A 101 12.72 -10.12 11.34
C ARG A 101 13.24 -8.70 11.12
N ALA A 102 12.42 -7.75 10.66
CA ALA A 102 12.91 -6.41 10.35
C ALA A 102 13.45 -5.71 11.61
N ASP A 103 14.67 -5.24 11.58
CA ASP A 103 15.28 -4.40 12.62
C ASP A 103 15.24 -2.92 12.23
N THR A 104 15.15 -2.62 10.94
CA THR A 104 15.00 -1.25 10.42
C THR A 104 13.84 -1.19 9.44
N ILE A 105 12.93 -0.23 9.63
CA ILE A 105 11.76 -0.04 8.76
C ILE A 105 11.74 1.40 8.26
N ILE A 106 11.74 1.57 6.96
CA ILE A 106 11.55 2.88 6.28
C ILE A 106 10.08 2.96 5.85
N ILE A 107 9.40 4.02 6.25
CA ILE A 107 8.01 4.30 5.88
C ILE A 107 7.98 5.57 5.04
N ILE A 108 7.51 5.47 3.79
CA ILE A 108 7.45 6.58 2.85
C ILE A 108 5.99 6.96 2.61
N GLY A 109 5.63 8.17 3.05
CA GLY A 109 4.25 8.66 3.02
C GLY A 109 3.37 8.15 4.17
N ASN A 110 2.31 8.88 4.49
CA ASN A 110 1.49 8.67 5.69
C ASN A 110 0.19 7.90 5.44
N LYS A 111 -0.31 7.83 4.19
CA LYS A 111 -1.59 7.18 3.86
C LYS A 111 -1.58 5.67 4.10
N ILE A 112 -0.41 5.09 4.28
CA ILE A 112 -0.27 3.69 4.67
C ILE A 112 -1.04 3.38 5.98
N PHE A 113 -1.10 4.34 6.91
CA PHE A 113 -1.82 4.18 8.18
C PHE A 113 -3.34 4.28 8.03
N ASP A 114 -3.83 5.02 7.03
CA ASP A 114 -5.24 5.07 6.66
C ASP A 114 -5.68 3.74 6.02
N LYS A 115 -4.82 3.18 5.16
CA LYS A 115 -5.07 1.89 4.49
C LYS A 115 -4.97 0.71 5.45
N SER A 116 -4.05 0.78 6.42
CA SER A 116 -3.77 -0.28 7.39
C SER A 116 -3.67 0.29 8.81
N PRO A 117 -4.79 0.65 9.46
CA PRO A 117 -4.79 1.32 10.78
C PRO A 117 -4.12 0.50 11.90
N ARG A 118 -4.04 -0.82 11.74
CA ARG A 118 -3.40 -1.72 12.73
C ARG A 118 -1.95 -2.05 12.39
N LEU A 119 -1.38 -1.43 11.37
CA LEU A 119 -0.02 -1.73 10.91
C LEU A 119 1.00 -1.50 12.03
N ILE A 120 0.88 -0.41 12.78
CA ILE A 120 1.79 -0.10 13.89
C ILE A 120 1.79 -1.25 14.90
N ASP A 121 0.63 -1.62 15.42
CA ASP A 121 0.54 -2.61 16.51
C ASP A 121 0.77 -4.05 16.08
N LYS A 122 0.46 -4.37 14.83
CA LYS A 122 0.50 -5.76 14.36
C LYS A 122 1.80 -6.12 13.65
N VAL A 123 2.46 -5.14 13.02
CA VAL A 123 3.61 -5.40 12.15
C VAL A 123 4.83 -4.57 12.54
N LEU A 124 4.69 -3.23 12.62
CA LEU A 124 5.84 -2.36 12.84
C LEU A 124 6.37 -2.49 14.26
N LEU A 125 5.50 -2.46 15.26
CA LEU A 125 5.83 -2.51 16.68
C LEU A 125 4.93 -3.54 17.40
N PRO A 126 5.02 -4.83 17.05
CA PRO A 126 4.19 -5.88 17.63
C PRO A 126 4.54 -6.11 19.10
N LYS A 127 3.59 -6.61 19.90
CA LYS A 127 3.86 -7.03 21.29
C LYS A 127 4.92 -8.14 21.38
N HIS A 128 4.88 -9.07 20.43
CA HIS A 128 5.78 -10.22 20.33
C HIS A 128 6.32 -10.34 18.91
N SER A 129 7.61 -10.59 18.77
CA SER A 129 8.29 -10.94 17.53
C SER A 129 9.27 -12.10 17.80
N LEU A 130 9.49 -12.95 16.79
CA LEU A 130 10.31 -14.17 16.97
C LEU A 130 11.81 -13.88 16.95
N CYS A 131 12.27 -12.97 16.10
CA CYS A 131 13.69 -12.80 15.80
C CYS A 131 14.22 -11.39 16.05
N SER A 132 13.38 -10.38 16.24
CA SER A 132 13.80 -9.00 16.44
C SER A 132 13.37 -8.46 17.80
N ASN A 133 14.30 -7.78 18.48
CA ASN A 133 13.94 -7.03 19.69
C ASN A 133 13.26 -5.72 19.26
N LYS A 134 11.95 -5.61 19.53
CA LYS A 134 11.13 -4.44 19.16
C LYS A 134 11.68 -3.12 19.72
N ASN A 135 12.30 -3.14 20.90
CA ASN A 135 12.81 -1.92 21.56
C ASN A 135 14.08 -1.38 20.86
N ASN A 136 14.78 -2.22 20.11
CA ASN A 136 15.95 -1.83 19.32
C ASN A 136 15.65 -1.57 17.85
N ARG A 137 14.39 -1.70 17.43
CA ARG A 137 13.98 -1.45 16.05
C ARG A 137 14.13 0.03 15.71
N ASN A 138 14.71 0.32 14.54
CA ASN A 138 14.75 1.66 13.98
C ASN A 138 13.56 1.86 13.05
N VAL A 139 12.83 2.95 13.22
CA VAL A 139 11.79 3.38 12.28
C VAL A 139 12.18 4.73 11.70
N ILE A 140 12.23 4.80 10.37
CA ILE A 140 12.55 6.00 9.61
C ILE A 140 11.27 6.42 8.89
N LEU A 141 10.77 7.61 9.18
CA LEU A 141 9.63 8.21 8.51
C LEU A 141 10.12 9.22 7.47
N ILE A 142 9.71 9.07 6.22
CA ILE A 142 10.04 9.98 5.12
C ILE A 142 8.75 10.58 4.57
N GLY A 143 8.61 11.90 4.69
CA GLY A 143 7.43 12.65 4.30
C GLY A 143 6.80 13.43 5.46
N ASN A 144 5.54 13.82 5.29
CA ASN A 144 4.82 14.60 6.31
C ASN A 144 3.87 13.68 7.10
N PHE A 145 4.22 13.41 8.37
CA PHE A 145 3.44 12.53 9.24
C PHE A 145 2.73 13.32 10.35
N PRO A 146 1.49 12.94 10.72
CA PRO A 146 0.80 13.49 11.87
C PRO A 146 1.60 13.32 13.17
N ILE A 147 1.59 14.33 14.04
CA ILE A 147 2.31 14.31 15.32
C ILE A 147 1.88 13.13 16.19
N LYS A 148 0.61 12.74 16.14
CA LYS A 148 0.07 11.58 16.87
C LYS A 148 0.82 10.29 16.51
N ILE A 149 1.03 10.02 15.22
CA ILE A 149 1.75 8.84 14.73
C ILE A 149 3.21 8.89 15.14
N GLN A 150 3.86 10.05 15.02
CA GLN A 150 5.26 10.22 15.42
C GLN A 150 5.45 9.95 16.92
N LYS A 151 4.58 10.49 17.80
CA LYS A 151 4.62 10.25 19.24
C LYS A 151 4.41 8.77 19.57
N GLU A 152 3.42 8.12 18.96
CA GLU A 152 3.12 6.70 19.17
C GLU A 152 4.32 5.81 18.84
N ILE A 153 5.00 6.06 17.71
CA ILE A 153 6.18 5.30 17.29
C ILE A 153 7.37 5.62 18.20
N LYS A 154 7.64 6.90 18.50
CA LYS A 154 8.76 7.35 19.33
C LYS A 154 8.74 6.74 20.74
N ASN A 155 7.56 6.56 21.31
CA ASN A 155 7.39 5.98 22.65
C ASN A 155 7.75 4.48 22.71
N ARG A 156 7.90 3.80 21.56
CA ARG A 156 8.04 2.35 21.49
C ARG A 156 9.31 1.88 20.80
N CYS A 157 10.02 2.76 20.06
CA CYS A 157 11.23 2.41 19.33
C CYS A 157 12.07 3.65 18.97
N LYS A 158 13.23 3.43 18.34
CA LYS A 158 14.10 4.50 17.83
C LYS A 158 13.49 5.11 16.58
N LEU A 159 13.06 6.36 16.64
CA LEU A 159 12.45 7.10 15.54
C LEU A 159 13.41 8.11 14.92
N THR A 160 13.53 8.09 13.59
CA THR A 160 14.10 9.18 12.80
C THR A 160 13.02 9.69 11.85
N ASN A 161 12.70 10.98 11.91
CA ASN A 161 11.69 11.61 11.07
C ASN A 161 12.33 12.61 10.10
N ILE A 162 12.01 12.49 8.81
CA ILE A 162 12.54 13.32 7.73
C ILE A 162 11.35 13.95 7.02
N LYS A 163 11.14 15.23 7.29
CA LYS A 163 10.06 15.99 6.70
C LYS A 163 10.50 16.58 5.36
N ILE A 164 10.20 15.88 4.28
CA ILE A 164 10.46 16.31 2.90
C ILE A 164 9.22 16.11 2.03
N ASP A 165 9.22 16.77 0.87
CA ASP A 165 8.28 16.46 -0.19
C ASP A 165 8.62 15.09 -0.79
N LEU A 166 7.59 14.30 -1.12
CA LEU A 166 7.77 12.96 -1.66
C LEU A 166 8.41 12.96 -3.06
N ASP A 167 8.34 14.06 -3.81
CA ASP A 167 9.05 14.23 -5.07
C ASP A 167 10.58 14.22 -4.89
N LEU A 168 11.08 14.53 -3.69
CA LEU A 168 12.52 14.51 -3.36
C LEU A 168 13.02 13.14 -2.88
N VAL A 169 12.13 12.15 -2.73
CA VAL A 169 12.52 10.79 -2.29
C VAL A 169 13.55 10.15 -3.23
N PRO A 170 13.43 10.23 -4.57
CA PRO A 170 14.45 9.69 -5.47
C PRO A 170 15.85 10.28 -5.23
N ASP A 171 15.94 11.60 -5.01
CA ASP A 171 17.21 12.27 -4.75
C ASP A 171 17.77 11.87 -3.40
N LEU A 172 16.93 11.77 -2.36
CA LEU A 172 17.35 11.29 -1.04
C LEU A 172 17.92 9.87 -1.12
N LEU A 173 17.22 8.94 -1.76
CA LEU A 173 17.68 7.56 -1.90
C LEU A 173 18.99 7.46 -2.69
N LYS A 174 19.14 8.30 -3.73
CA LYS A 174 20.40 8.41 -4.49
C LYS A 174 21.55 8.94 -3.64
N ASN A 175 21.30 9.94 -2.79
CA ASN A 175 22.31 10.47 -1.87
C ASN A 175 22.75 9.45 -0.83
N LEU A 176 21.82 8.63 -0.35
CA LEU A 176 22.12 7.55 0.61
C LEU A 176 23.06 6.48 0.04
N GLN A 177 23.10 6.33 -1.29
CA GLN A 177 24.00 5.39 -1.98
C GLN A 177 25.38 5.99 -2.31
N LYS A 178 25.49 7.31 -2.41
CA LYS A 178 26.72 8.00 -2.79
C LYS A 178 27.46 8.54 -1.57
N GLU A 179 28.77 8.66 -1.66
CA GLU A 179 29.57 9.33 -0.61
C GLU A 179 29.22 10.82 -0.51
N LYS A 180 29.11 11.52 -1.65
CA LYS A 180 28.70 12.93 -1.74
C LYS A 180 27.46 13.07 -2.61
N GLY A 181 26.37 13.60 -2.05
CA GLY A 181 25.12 13.86 -2.72
C GLY A 181 24.86 15.36 -2.92
N LYS A 182 23.84 15.68 -3.70
CA LYS A 182 23.33 17.06 -3.84
C LYS A 182 22.57 17.47 -2.58
N ALA A 183 22.65 18.73 -2.19
CA ALA A 183 21.86 19.26 -1.09
C ALA A 183 20.35 19.07 -1.36
N ILE A 184 19.62 18.52 -0.37
CA ILE A 184 18.18 18.28 -0.46
C ILE A 184 17.49 19.23 0.50
N LYS A 185 16.51 19.97 0.00
CA LYS A 185 15.72 20.89 0.82
C LYS A 185 15.03 20.12 1.96
N GLY A 186 15.30 20.51 3.20
CA GLY A 186 14.72 19.88 4.40
C GLY A 186 15.55 18.73 4.99
N VAL A 187 16.72 18.39 4.41
CA VAL A 187 17.61 17.36 4.94
C VAL A 187 18.99 17.98 5.18
N SER A 188 19.47 17.95 6.42
CA SER A 188 20.83 18.39 6.73
C SER A 188 21.85 17.27 6.46
N ALA A 189 23.10 17.64 6.19
CA ALA A 189 24.19 16.68 6.00
C ALA A 189 24.32 15.72 7.20
N ASN A 190 24.16 16.23 8.42
CA ASN A 190 24.19 15.40 9.63
C ASN A 190 23.06 14.37 9.64
N THR A 191 21.88 14.72 9.12
CA THR A 191 20.74 13.79 8.99
C THR A 191 21.06 12.70 7.97
N GLU A 192 21.65 13.04 6.83
CA GLU A 192 22.06 12.04 5.83
C GLU A 192 23.10 11.07 6.40
N ILE A 193 24.11 11.57 7.10
CA ILE A 193 25.15 10.75 7.76
C ILE A 193 24.50 9.81 8.78
N LYS A 194 23.59 10.34 9.61
CA LYS A 194 22.84 9.53 10.58
C LYS A 194 22.04 8.42 9.90
N LEU A 195 21.37 8.73 8.79
CA LEU A 195 20.61 7.74 8.02
C LEU A 195 21.52 6.65 7.46
N LYS A 196 22.62 7.02 6.81
CA LYS A 196 23.61 6.07 6.30
C LYS A 196 24.09 5.13 7.41
N ASN A 197 24.40 5.67 8.58
CA ASN A 197 24.84 4.88 9.73
C ASN A 197 23.75 3.93 10.28
N ILE A 198 22.48 4.33 10.28
CA ILE A 198 21.38 3.45 10.69
C ILE A 198 21.19 2.33 9.66
N ILE A 199 21.18 2.69 8.39
CA ILE A 199 20.94 1.76 7.28
C ILE A 199 22.09 0.75 7.17
N SER A 200 23.35 1.17 7.22
CA SER A 200 24.53 0.28 7.11
C SER A 200 24.63 -0.73 8.27
N LYS A 201 24.09 -0.41 9.44
CA LYS A 201 24.05 -1.31 10.61
C LYS A 201 22.83 -2.24 10.63
N SER A 202 21.92 -2.08 9.68
CA SER A 202 20.71 -2.90 9.60
C SER A 202 21.03 -4.31 9.09
N LYS A 203 20.52 -5.32 9.78
CA LYS A 203 20.61 -6.72 9.35
C LYS A 203 19.49 -7.10 8.38
N TYR A 204 18.30 -6.51 8.57
CA TYR A 204 17.17 -6.69 7.67
C TYR A 204 16.32 -5.42 7.61
N LEU A 205 16.45 -4.71 6.52
CA LEU A 205 15.73 -3.47 6.26
C LEU A 205 14.47 -3.73 5.44
N VAL A 206 13.35 -3.14 5.84
CA VAL A 206 12.11 -3.18 5.06
C VAL A 206 11.67 -1.75 4.73
N THR A 207 11.41 -1.48 3.45
CA THR A 207 10.80 -0.22 3.01
C THR A 207 9.34 -0.44 2.65
N THR A 208 8.45 0.37 3.21
CA THR A 208 7.01 0.26 3.03
C THR A 208 6.38 1.60 2.63
N TRP A 209 5.37 1.54 1.77
CA TRP A 209 4.62 2.71 1.28
C TRP A 209 3.20 2.33 0.86
N ALA A 210 2.34 3.33 0.68
CA ALA A 210 1.09 3.17 -0.04
C ALA A 210 1.18 3.95 -1.37
N ALA A 211 0.89 3.32 -2.49
CA ALA A 211 0.94 3.99 -3.81
C ALA A 211 0.04 5.24 -3.87
N SER A 212 -1.03 5.28 -3.07
CA SER A 212 -1.91 6.45 -2.93
C SER A 212 -1.20 7.72 -2.42
N ASP A 213 -0.07 7.60 -1.72
CA ASP A 213 0.72 8.75 -1.28
C ASP A 213 1.31 9.53 -2.45
N PHE A 214 1.68 8.82 -3.52
CA PHE A 214 2.39 9.40 -4.67
C PHE A 214 1.47 9.95 -5.77
N MET A 215 0.15 9.77 -5.66
CA MET A 215 -0.80 10.14 -6.73
C MET A 215 -0.90 11.65 -7.01
N LYS A 216 -0.50 12.49 -6.07
CA LYS A 216 -0.43 13.94 -6.25
C LYS A 216 0.89 14.40 -6.87
N ASN A 217 1.89 13.52 -6.93
CA ASN A 217 3.20 13.79 -7.47
C ASN A 217 3.17 13.72 -9.00
N LYS A 218 4.04 14.48 -9.66
CA LYS A 218 4.10 14.56 -11.12
C LYS A 218 4.42 13.22 -11.78
N LYS A 219 5.27 12.41 -11.15
CA LYS A 219 5.77 11.14 -11.68
C LYS A 219 5.83 10.06 -10.58
N PRO A 220 4.69 9.52 -10.15
CA PRO A 220 4.62 8.56 -9.05
C PRO A 220 5.44 7.29 -9.31
N GLU A 221 5.52 6.84 -10.56
CA GLU A 221 6.27 5.65 -10.95
C GLU A 221 7.78 5.81 -10.74
N ILE A 222 8.33 7.03 -10.93
CA ILE A 222 9.76 7.30 -10.68
C ILE A 222 10.08 7.13 -9.20
N ILE A 223 9.19 7.57 -8.31
CA ILE A 223 9.38 7.42 -6.87
C ILE A 223 9.40 5.94 -6.51
N ILE A 224 8.41 5.16 -6.96
CA ILE A 224 8.33 3.72 -6.68
C ILE A 224 9.55 2.99 -7.27
N ASN A 225 9.92 3.30 -8.51
CA ASN A 225 11.08 2.71 -9.16
C ASN A 225 12.38 3.01 -8.42
N SER A 226 12.56 4.25 -7.92
CA SER A 226 13.73 4.61 -7.13
C SER A 226 13.80 3.86 -5.80
N ILE A 227 12.65 3.61 -5.15
CA ILE A 227 12.58 2.78 -3.94
C ILE A 227 12.99 1.35 -4.25
N CYS A 228 12.43 0.74 -5.31
CA CYS A 228 12.76 -0.63 -5.71
C CYS A 228 14.24 -0.77 -6.07
N GLY A 229 14.79 0.15 -6.88
CA GLY A 229 16.20 0.18 -7.25
C GLY A 229 17.13 0.36 -6.05
N TYR A 230 16.75 1.21 -5.08
CA TYR A 230 17.48 1.39 -3.84
C TYR A 230 17.58 0.07 -3.05
N ILE A 231 16.48 -0.66 -2.93
CA ILE A 231 16.43 -1.96 -2.22
C ILE A 231 17.25 -3.02 -2.95
N VAL A 232 17.21 -3.06 -4.28
CA VAL A 232 18.06 -3.98 -5.06
C VAL A 232 19.55 -3.70 -4.80
N ASN A 233 19.96 -2.44 -4.81
CA ASN A 233 21.36 -2.07 -4.53
C ASN A 233 21.79 -2.40 -3.09
N LEU A 234 20.90 -2.20 -2.10
CA LEU A 234 21.19 -2.58 -0.72
C LEU A 234 21.41 -4.08 -0.55
N ASN A 235 20.73 -4.92 -1.33
CA ASN A 235 20.89 -6.37 -1.26
C ASN A 235 22.24 -6.89 -1.74
N GLN A 236 23.11 -6.03 -2.30
CA GLN A 236 24.51 -6.39 -2.58
C GLN A 236 25.34 -6.52 -1.29
N THR A 237 24.95 -5.82 -0.23
CA THR A 237 25.73 -5.75 1.03
C THR A 237 24.97 -6.18 2.27
N GLN A 238 23.63 -6.10 2.23
CA GLN A 238 22.76 -6.41 3.37
C GLN A 238 21.37 -6.86 2.90
N ARG A 239 20.62 -7.52 3.75
CA ARG A 239 19.26 -7.95 3.42
C ARG A 239 18.29 -6.78 3.48
N ALA A 240 17.62 -6.51 2.37
CA ALA A 240 16.59 -5.48 2.29
C ALA A 240 15.41 -5.93 1.41
N ALA A 241 14.20 -5.46 1.71
CA ALA A 241 13.00 -5.81 0.95
C ALA A 241 11.96 -4.70 0.92
N CYS A 242 11.08 -4.77 -0.06
CA CYS A 242 9.93 -3.90 -0.25
C CYS A 242 8.65 -4.54 0.30
N MET A 243 7.81 -3.72 0.94
CA MET A 243 6.49 -4.11 1.40
C MET A 243 5.46 -3.02 1.03
N PRO A 244 5.08 -2.93 -0.25
CA PRO A 244 4.02 -2.00 -0.64
C PRO A 244 2.68 -2.42 -0.02
N ILE A 245 1.96 -1.46 0.56
CA ILE A 245 0.62 -1.69 1.10
C ILE A 245 -0.40 -1.12 0.12
N SER A 246 -1.14 -2.00 -0.53
CA SER A 246 -2.31 -1.64 -1.33
C SER A 246 -3.59 -2.02 -0.59
N GLY A 247 -4.61 -1.18 -0.69
CA GLY A 247 -5.86 -1.39 0.07
C GLY A 247 -6.74 -2.56 -0.41
N SER A 248 -6.34 -3.28 -1.47
CA SER A 248 -7.06 -4.45 -1.96
C SER A 248 -6.11 -5.53 -2.46
N LEU A 249 -5.57 -6.29 -1.54
CA LEU A 249 -4.84 -7.53 -1.86
C LEU A 249 -5.75 -8.66 -2.37
N SER A 250 -7.08 -8.53 -2.20
CA SER A 250 -8.03 -9.60 -2.49
C SER A 250 -8.11 -10.00 -3.97
N LEU A 251 -7.80 -9.08 -4.90
CA LEU A 251 -7.87 -9.41 -6.35
C LEU A 251 -6.64 -10.17 -6.85
N ILE A 252 -5.47 -10.00 -6.23
CA ILE A 252 -4.24 -10.66 -6.69
C ILE A 252 -4.22 -12.13 -6.26
N HIS A 253 -4.79 -12.46 -5.10
CA HIS A 253 -4.85 -13.84 -4.59
C HIS A 253 -5.97 -14.70 -5.16
N ILE A 254 -6.81 -14.16 -6.04
CA ILE A 254 -7.96 -14.88 -6.62
C ILE A 254 -7.67 -15.32 -8.05
N SER A 255 -6.65 -14.75 -8.69
CA SER A 255 -6.23 -15.10 -10.05
C SER A 255 -5.25 -16.28 -10.12
N GLU A 256 -4.84 -16.82 -8.97
CA GLU A 256 -4.12 -18.10 -8.84
C GLU A 256 -5.11 -19.19 -8.40
#